data_d8649f81f7757ad4c9ef95213bc8564d
#
_entry.id   d8649f81f7757ad4c9ef95213bc8564d
#
_cell.length_a   1.000
_cell.length_b   1.000
_cell.length_c   1.000
_cell.angle_alpha   90.00
_cell.angle_beta   90.00
_cell.angle_gamma   90.00
#
_symmetry.space_group_name_H-M   'P 1'
#
loop_
_entity.id
_entity.type
_entity.pdbx_description
1 polymer ?
#
loop_
_entity_poly.entity_id
_entity_poly.type
_entity_poly.pdbx_seq_one_letter_code
_entity_poly.pdbx_strand_id
1 'polypeptide(L)'
;IGFCLVGSEMCIRDSVVIDGNTSVGENCEVFPFAALGLAPQHTRYDGEDSQLIIGKNNVIREYVTFHPGTAVGHMKTVIGDGNLFYVGSHIAHDCIVGNNVILANHVNVGGHVDIGDYAYFGGNSAVHPFIRIGSHSIIGGGTAVTADVIPFGLASGPRAALHGLNLVGLRRRGFSAAQISAVRGAYRPVSYTHLEPTRQ
;
A
#
# COMPACT_ATOMS: atom_id res chain seq x y z
N ILE A 1 -23.70 -10.36 -11.59
CA ILE A 1 -22.60 -11.36 -11.65
C ILE A 1 -21.45 -10.63 -12.31
N GLY A 2 -20.53 -10.09 -11.48
CA GLY A 2 -19.33 -9.41 -11.97
C GLY A 2 -18.38 -10.41 -12.67
N PHE A 3 -17.67 -9.95 -13.68
CA PHE A 3 -16.62 -10.73 -14.33
C PHE A 3 -15.39 -10.72 -13.42
N CYS A 4 -15.16 -11.83 -12.70
CA CYS A 4 -13.91 -12.06 -11.99
C CYS A 4 -12.98 -12.86 -12.89
N LEU A 5 -11.82 -12.30 -13.28
CA LEU A 5 -10.77 -12.99 -14.01
C LEU A 5 -9.74 -13.52 -13.02
N VAL A 6 -9.67 -14.84 -12.91
CA VAL A 6 -8.78 -15.56 -12.00
C VAL A 6 -7.69 -16.23 -12.82
N GLY A 7 -6.41 -15.92 -12.51
CA GLY A 7 -5.26 -16.54 -13.19
C GLY A 7 -5.12 -18.04 -12.87
N SER A 8 -4.31 -18.75 -13.65
CA SER A 8 -3.97 -20.17 -13.41
C SER A 8 -3.14 -20.30 -12.12
N GLU A 9 -3.27 -21.44 -11.43
CA GLU A 9 -2.51 -21.82 -10.23
C GLU A 9 -2.74 -20.91 -9.01
N MET A 10 -3.92 -20.33 -8.86
CA MET A 10 -4.26 -19.51 -7.70
C MET A 10 -4.86 -20.35 -6.57
N CYS A 11 -4.42 -20.11 -5.33
CA CYS A 11 -4.96 -20.76 -4.14
C CYS A 11 -5.94 -19.82 -3.43
N ILE A 12 -7.24 -19.97 -3.70
CA ILE A 12 -8.32 -19.27 -2.98
C ILE A 12 -8.89 -20.21 -1.93
N ARG A 13 -8.90 -19.77 -0.67
CA ARG A 13 -9.49 -20.53 0.45
C ARG A 13 -10.99 -20.32 0.52
N ASP A 14 -11.67 -21.18 1.29
CA ASP A 14 -13.11 -21.05 1.52
C ASP A 14 -13.47 -19.70 2.17
N SER A 15 -14.70 -19.22 1.91
CA SER A 15 -15.23 -17.97 2.47
C SER A 15 -14.50 -16.69 1.99
N VAL A 16 -13.75 -16.74 0.91
CA VAL A 16 -13.26 -15.56 0.21
C VAL A 16 -14.37 -14.98 -0.66
N VAL A 17 -14.51 -13.65 -0.64
CA VAL A 17 -15.41 -12.94 -1.55
C VAL A 17 -14.58 -12.20 -2.58
N ILE A 18 -14.82 -12.48 -3.86
CA ILE A 18 -14.27 -11.70 -4.98
C ILE A 18 -15.46 -11.27 -5.84
N ASP A 19 -15.63 -9.97 -6.04
CA ASP A 19 -16.79 -9.41 -6.72
C ASP A 19 -16.39 -8.27 -7.67
N GLY A 20 -17.37 -7.75 -8.38
CA GLY A 20 -17.20 -6.65 -9.34
C GLY A 20 -16.23 -6.99 -10.49
N ASN A 21 -15.72 -5.94 -11.13
CA ASN A 21 -14.73 -6.04 -12.21
C ASN A 21 -13.31 -6.22 -11.59
N THR A 22 -13.09 -7.41 -11.01
CA THR A 22 -11.85 -7.75 -10.30
C THR A 22 -11.03 -8.76 -11.08
N SER A 23 -9.75 -8.47 -11.28
CA SER A 23 -8.77 -9.40 -11.84
C SER A 23 -7.68 -9.72 -10.82
N VAL A 24 -7.31 -11.02 -10.72
CA VAL A 24 -6.27 -11.49 -9.81
C VAL A 24 -5.24 -12.28 -10.62
N GLY A 25 -3.97 -11.90 -10.49
CA GLY A 25 -2.86 -12.52 -11.22
C GLY A 25 -2.48 -13.89 -10.69
N GLU A 26 -1.60 -14.56 -11.42
CA GLU A 26 -1.13 -15.91 -11.14
C GLU A 26 -0.42 -16.04 -9.78
N ASN A 27 -0.44 -17.23 -9.20
CA ASN A 27 0.26 -17.60 -7.97
C ASN A 27 -0.10 -16.74 -6.75
N CYS A 28 -1.28 -16.14 -6.74
CA CYS A 28 -1.77 -15.45 -5.56
C CYS A 28 -2.35 -16.43 -4.55
N GLU A 29 -2.08 -16.20 -3.26
CA GLU A 29 -2.68 -16.94 -2.16
C GLU A 29 -3.68 -16.02 -1.44
N VAL A 30 -4.98 -16.39 -1.45
CA VAL A 30 -6.04 -15.61 -0.80
C VAL A 30 -6.63 -16.43 0.33
N PHE A 31 -6.52 -15.90 1.53
CA PHE A 31 -6.91 -16.55 2.78
C PHE A 31 -8.37 -16.29 3.15
N PRO A 32 -8.97 -17.11 4.04
CA PRO A 32 -10.39 -17.04 4.38
C PRO A 32 -10.85 -15.63 4.81
N PHE A 33 -12.08 -15.29 4.44
CA PHE A 33 -12.75 -14.05 4.78
C PHE A 33 -12.12 -12.78 4.19
N ALA A 34 -11.17 -12.89 3.26
CA ALA A 34 -10.77 -11.75 2.46
C ALA A 34 -11.92 -11.31 1.54
N ALA A 35 -12.07 -10.00 1.34
CA ALA A 35 -13.12 -9.42 0.51
C ALA A 35 -12.52 -8.45 -0.51
N LEU A 36 -12.52 -8.85 -1.78
CA LEU A 36 -11.84 -8.17 -2.87
C LEU A 36 -12.87 -7.69 -3.91
N GLY A 37 -12.85 -6.43 -4.24
CA GLY A 37 -13.70 -5.87 -5.30
C GLY A 37 -15.13 -5.49 -4.88
N LEU A 38 -15.48 -5.58 -3.60
CA LEU A 38 -16.76 -5.08 -3.10
C LEU A 38 -16.86 -3.56 -3.25
N ALA A 39 -18.08 -3.05 -3.28
CA ALA A 39 -18.39 -1.61 -3.40
C ALA A 39 -17.51 -0.77 -2.46
N PRO A 40 -16.85 0.27 -2.97
CA PRO A 40 -15.97 1.10 -2.17
C PRO A 40 -16.74 1.90 -1.11
N GLN A 41 -16.10 2.12 0.04
CA GLN A 41 -16.64 2.96 1.12
C GLN A 41 -16.50 4.44 0.76
N HIS A 42 -17.23 4.87 -0.25
CA HIS A 42 -17.19 6.24 -0.76
C HIS A 42 -18.60 6.80 -0.94
N THR A 43 -18.88 7.97 -0.39
CA THR A 43 -20.25 8.54 -0.33
C THR A 43 -20.86 8.90 -1.68
N ARG A 44 -20.03 9.07 -2.72
CA ARG A 44 -20.47 9.38 -4.10
C ARG A 44 -20.36 8.19 -5.04
N TYR A 45 -20.09 6.99 -4.53
CA TYR A 45 -20.12 5.79 -5.36
C TYR A 45 -21.57 5.44 -5.70
N ASP A 46 -21.87 5.28 -6.99
CA ASP A 46 -23.22 5.01 -7.52
C ASP A 46 -23.27 3.72 -8.36
N GLY A 47 -22.37 2.77 -8.10
CA GLY A 47 -22.34 1.49 -8.81
C GLY A 47 -21.63 1.52 -10.17
N GLU A 48 -20.76 2.49 -10.38
CA GLU A 48 -19.95 2.59 -11.61
C GLU A 48 -19.09 1.34 -11.85
N ASP A 49 -18.89 0.96 -13.12
CA ASP A 49 -18.08 -0.18 -13.53
C ASP A 49 -16.58 0.15 -13.39
N SER A 50 -16.14 0.24 -12.17
CA SER A 50 -14.73 0.47 -11.83
C SER A 50 -13.99 -0.84 -11.55
N GLN A 51 -12.68 -0.81 -11.58
CA GLN A 51 -11.83 -2.00 -11.59
C GLN A 51 -11.01 -2.15 -10.32
N LEU A 52 -10.77 -3.42 -9.94
CA LEU A 52 -9.70 -3.84 -9.04
C LEU A 52 -8.75 -4.77 -9.81
N ILE A 53 -7.49 -4.36 -9.94
CA ILE A 53 -6.47 -5.13 -10.67
C ILE A 53 -5.41 -5.56 -9.66
N ILE A 54 -5.24 -6.86 -9.46
CA ILE A 54 -4.25 -7.45 -8.56
C ILE A 54 -3.23 -8.22 -9.39
N GLY A 55 -1.95 -7.89 -9.24
CA GLY A 55 -0.84 -8.56 -9.91
C GLY A 55 -0.58 -9.97 -9.38
N LYS A 56 0.61 -10.49 -9.67
CA LYS A 56 1.00 -11.89 -9.42
C LYS A 56 1.70 -12.06 -8.06
N ASN A 57 1.75 -13.33 -7.58
CA ASN A 57 2.53 -13.72 -6.39
C ASN A 57 2.19 -12.94 -5.12
N ASN A 58 0.98 -12.45 -4.99
CA ASN A 58 0.53 -11.73 -3.80
C ASN A 58 0.01 -12.71 -2.73
N VAL A 59 0.33 -12.44 -1.46
CA VAL A 59 -0.24 -13.16 -0.31
C VAL A 59 -1.21 -12.23 0.40
N ILE A 60 -2.50 -12.60 0.38
CA ILE A 60 -3.61 -11.80 0.89
C ILE A 60 -4.22 -12.57 2.07
N ARG A 61 -3.89 -12.17 3.30
CA ARG A 61 -4.27 -12.85 4.52
C ARG A 61 -5.75 -12.62 4.88
N GLU A 62 -6.16 -13.22 5.98
CA GLU A 62 -7.54 -13.24 6.46
C GLU A 62 -8.06 -11.82 6.72
N TYR A 63 -9.33 -11.60 6.38
CA TYR A 63 -10.04 -10.33 6.57
C TYR A 63 -9.42 -9.12 5.86
N VAL A 64 -8.54 -9.32 4.90
CA VAL A 64 -8.05 -8.25 4.04
C VAL A 64 -9.17 -7.76 3.13
N THR A 65 -9.23 -6.45 2.92
CA THR A 65 -10.23 -5.84 2.03
C THR A 65 -9.59 -4.90 1.02
N PHE A 66 -9.93 -5.08 -0.27
CA PHE A 66 -9.54 -4.17 -1.36
C PHE A 66 -10.78 -3.66 -2.07
N HIS A 67 -10.85 -2.36 -2.27
CA HIS A 67 -11.93 -1.73 -3.02
C HIS A 67 -11.51 -1.35 -4.44
N PRO A 68 -12.41 -1.43 -5.44
CA PRO A 68 -12.16 -0.94 -6.79
C PRO A 68 -12.06 0.58 -6.82
N GLY A 69 -11.83 1.16 -7.99
CA GLY A 69 -11.81 2.60 -8.17
C GLY A 69 -13.20 3.26 -8.06
N THR A 70 -13.25 4.57 -8.28
CA THR A 70 -14.48 5.37 -8.28
C THR A 70 -14.49 6.34 -9.45
N ALA A 71 -15.67 6.83 -9.86
CA ALA A 71 -15.81 7.82 -10.92
C ALA A 71 -15.18 9.18 -10.59
N VAL A 72 -14.95 9.46 -9.32
CA VAL A 72 -14.26 10.68 -8.87
C VAL A 72 -12.74 10.53 -8.83
N GLY A 73 -12.23 9.36 -9.17
CA GLY A 73 -10.80 9.02 -9.18
C GLY A 73 -10.35 8.44 -10.51
N HIS A 74 -9.59 7.35 -10.43
CA HIS A 74 -8.99 6.70 -11.61
C HIS A 74 -9.85 5.58 -12.22
N MET A 75 -11.05 5.36 -11.70
CA MET A 75 -11.89 4.21 -12.06
C MET A 75 -11.23 2.85 -11.80
N LYS A 76 -10.12 2.81 -11.10
CA LYS A 76 -9.39 1.57 -10.81
C LYS A 76 -8.51 1.69 -9.58
N THR A 77 -8.40 0.59 -8.86
CA THR A 77 -7.35 0.33 -7.86
C THR A 77 -6.38 -0.71 -8.44
N VAL A 78 -5.10 -0.48 -8.31
CA VAL A 78 -4.05 -1.34 -8.89
C VAL A 78 -3.11 -1.81 -7.79
N ILE A 79 -2.94 -3.11 -7.68
CA ILE A 79 -2.00 -3.78 -6.78
C ILE A 79 -0.93 -4.45 -7.65
N GLY A 80 0.34 -4.15 -7.42
CA GLY A 80 1.47 -4.79 -8.12
C GLY A 80 1.72 -6.23 -7.69
N ASP A 81 2.94 -6.69 -7.91
CA ASP A 81 3.35 -8.08 -7.72
C ASP A 81 4.09 -8.31 -6.39
N GLY A 82 4.01 -9.54 -5.87
CA GLY A 82 4.83 -10.01 -4.76
C GLY A 82 4.56 -9.36 -3.41
N ASN A 83 3.40 -8.77 -3.22
CA ASN A 83 3.04 -8.06 -2.00
C ASN A 83 2.55 -9.01 -0.90
N LEU A 84 2.74 -8.60 0.35
CA LEU A 84 2.25 -9.30 1.54
C LEU A 84 1.25 -8.41 2.29
N PHE A 85 -0.01 -8.82 2.33
CA PHE A 85 -1.08 -8.13 3.04
C PHE A 85 -1.48 -8.98 4.24
N TYR A 86 -1.11 -8.55 5.45
CA TYR A 86 -1.41 -9.29 6.66
C TYR A 86 -2.82 -9.03 7.16
N VAL A 87 -3.22 -9.83 8.14
CA VAL A 87 -4.58 -9.91 8.67
C VAL A 87 -5.22 -8.54 8.87
N GLY A 88 -6.41 -8.34 8.30
CA GLY A 88 -7.24 -7.16 8.48
C GLY A 88 -6.67 -5.88 7.86
N SER A 89 -5.67 -5.95 6.98
CA SER A 89 -5.22 -4.75 6.25
C SER A 89 -6.24 -4.35 5.18
N HIS A 90 -6.28 -3.06 4.89
CA HIS A 90 -7.25 -2.46 3.99
C HIS A 90 -6.59 -1.55 2.96
N ILE A 91 -6.97 -1.71 1.69
CA ILE A 91 -6.68 -0.79 0.59
C ILE A 91 -8.01 -0.20 0.10
N ALA A 92 -8.17 1.11 0.25
CA ALA A 92 -9.33 1.82 -0.25
C ALA A 92 -9.26 2.03 -1.77
N HIS A 93 -10.27 2.69 -2.31
CA HIS A 93 -10.46 2.94 -3.73
C HIS A 93 -9.37 3.82 -4.36
N ASP A 94 -9.15 3.66 -5.66
CA ASP A 94 -8.26 4.49 -6.48
C ASP A 94 -6.78 4.50 -6.04
N CYS A 95 -6.34 3.51 -5.26
CA CYS A 95 -4.96 3.37 -4.84
C CYS A 95 -4.10 2.71 -5.92
N ILE A 96 -2.82 3.07 -5.96
CA ILE A 96 -1.79 2.42 -6.76
C ILE A 96 -0.73 1.87 -5.81
N VAL A 97 -0.62 0.55 -5.73
CA VAL A 97 0.35 -0.15 -4.88
C VAL A 97 1.39 -0.81 -5.76
N GLY A 98 2.66 -0.49 -5.51
CA GLY A 98 3.80 -1.07 -6.21
C GLY A 98 4.05 -2.54 -5.87
N ASN A 99 5.29 -2.98 -6.08
CA ASN A 99 5.69 -4.37 -5.92
C ASN A 99 6.43 -4.61 -4.60
N ASN A 100 6.34 -5.84 -4.07
CA ASN A 100 7.04 -6.25 -2.84
C ASN A 100 6.74 -5.36 -1.62
N VAL A 101 5.56 -4.79 -1.57
CA VAL A 101 5.04 -3.99 -0.44
C VAL A 101 4.58 -4.94 0.66
N ILE A 102 4.80 -4.55 1.91
CA ILE A 102 4.33 -5.30 3.08
C ILE A 102 3.44 -4.41 3.92
N LEU A 103 2.17 -4.78 4.04
CA LEU A 103 1.25 -4.20 5.01
C LEU A 103 1.11 -5.17 6.19
N ALA A 104 1.59 -4.79 7.37
CA ALA A 104 1.39 -5.59 8.58
C ALA A 104 -0.08 -5.54 9.03
N ASN A 105 -0.41 -6.27 10.10
CA ASN A 105 -1.78 -6.43 10.58
C ASN A 105 -2.48 -5.08 10.80
N HIS A 106 -3.72 -4.99 10.32
CA HIS A 106 -4.61 -3.83 10.51
C HIS A 106 -4.04 -2.49 10.00
N VAL A 107 -3.21 -2.53 8.97
CA VAL A 107 -2.81 -1.31 8.24
C VAL A 107 -3.99 -0.83 7.40
N ASN A 108 -4.34 0.46 7.50
CA ASN A 108 -5.44 1.05 6.77
C ASN A 108 -4.92 2.11 5.78
N VAL A 109 -5.15 1.90 4.50
CA VAL A 109 -4.75 2.82 3.44
C VAL A 109 -5.98 3.52 2.89
N GLY A 110 -6.03 4.84 3.02
CA GLY A 110 -7.11 5.69 2.49
C GLY A 110 -7.13 5.75 0.96
N GLY A 111 -8.20 6.29 0.39
CA GLY A 111 -8.33 6.38 -1.07
C GLY A 111 -7.28 7.27 -1.74
N HIS A 112 -6.98 7.00 -3.02
CA HIS A 112 -6.05 7.78 -3.84
C HIS A 112 -4.61 7.81 -3.30
N VAL A 113 -4.17 6.77 -2.61
CA VAL A 113 -2.80 6.66 -2.10
C VAL A 113 -1.93 5.93 -3.12
N ASP A 114 -0.74 6.50 -3.39
CA ASP A 114 0.29 5.86 -4.19
C ASP A 114 1.37 5.28 -3.28
N ILE A 115 1.64 3.98 -3.39
CA ILE A 115 2.66 3.28 -2.61
C ILE A 115 3.74 2.75 -3.55
N GLY A 116 4.97 3.22 -3.37
CA GLY A 116 6.12 2.75 -4.13
C GLY A 116 6.61 1.36 -3.72
N ASP A 117 7.41 0.74 -4.57
CA ASP A 117 7.94 -0.61 -4.36
C ASP A 117 8.70 -0.76 -3.04
N TYR A 118 8.63 -1.96 -2.44
CA TYR A 118 9.34 -2.31 -1.21
C TYR A 118 9.00 -1.45 0.01
N ALA A 119 7.91 -0.71 0.01
CA ALA A 119 7.44 -0.01 1.19
C ALA A 119 6.98 -1.02 2.26
N TYR A 120 7.26 -0.71 3.53
CA TYR A 120 6.85 -1.52 4.68
C TYR A 120 6.03 -0.70 5.65
N PHE A 121 4.89 -1.24 6.07
CA PHE A 121 3.99 -0.62 7.03
C PHE A 121 3.88 -1.49 8.28
N GLY A 122 4.26 -0.92 9.41
CA GLY A 122 4.06 -1.54 10.72
C GLY A 122 2.59 -1.62 11.10
N GLY A 123 2.23 -2.63 11.89
CA GLY A 123 0.85 -2.89 12.26
C GLY A 123 0.11 -1.71 12.87
N ASN A 124 -1.20 -1.63 12.62
CA ASN A 124 -2.08 -0.55 13.07
C ASN A 124 -1.68 0.85 12.59
N SER A 125 -0.86 0.97 11.54
CA SER A 125 -0.62 2.26 10.90
C SER A 125 -1.75 2.62 9.94
N ALA A 126 -1.97 3.91 9.71
CA ALA A 126 -3.00 4.41 8.81
C ALA A 126 -2.43 5.49 7.90
N VAL A 127 -2.87 5.51 6.64
CA VAL A 127 -2.47 6.52 5.65
C VAL A 127 -3.69 7.34 5.24
N HIS A 128 -3.57 8.65 5.38
CA HIS A 128 -4.61 9.59 4.96
C HIS A 128 -4.77 9.55 3.42
N PRO A 129 -5.97 9.80 2.88
CA PRO A 129 -6.18 9.89 1.43
C PRO A 129 -5.23 10.87 0.73
N PHE A 130 -4.92 10.58 -0.55
CA PHE A 130 -4.09 11.41 -1.44
C PHE A 130 -2.61 11.52 -1.05
N ILE A 131 -2.09 10.61 -0.25
CA ILE A 131 -0.68 10.56 0.18
C ILE A 131 0.15 9.70 -0.77
N ARG A 132 1.40 10.11 -0.99
CA ARG A 132 2.39 9.32 -1.72
C ARG A 132 3.44 8.76 -0.76
N ILE A 133 3.64 7.45 -0.82
CA ILE A 133 4.62 6.73 -0.01
C ILE A 133 5.76 6.29 -0.93
N GLY A 134 6.93 6.86 -0.76
CA GLY A 134 8.08 6.56 -1.61
C GLY A 134 8.60 5.12 -1.47
N SER A 135 9.23 4.61 -2.53
CA SER A 135 9.80 3.26 -2.54
C SER A 135 10.82 3.04 -1.43
N HIS A 136 10.90 1.80 -0.93
CA HIS A 136 11.81 1.39 0.15
C HIS A 136 11.60 2.10 1.49
N SER A 137 10.54 2.87 1.65
CA SER A 137 10.21 3.53 2.92
C SER A 137 9.76 2.54 3.99
N ILE A 138 9.77 2.99 5.23
CA ILE A 138 9.22 2.24 6.37
C ILE A 138 8.34 3.17 7.20
N ILE A 139 7.13 2.71 7.45
CA ILE A 139 6.17 3.34 8.34
C ILE A 139 6.14 2.56 9.66
N GLY A 140 6.37 3.21 10.77
CA GLY A 140 6.32 2.59 12.09
C GLY A 140 4.92 2.12 12.46
N GLY A 141 4.82 1.13 13.36
CA GLY A 141 3.53 0.66 13.86
C GLY A 141 2.77 1.76 14.60
N GLY A 142 1.43 1.76 14.50
CA GLY A 142 0.57 2.76 15.14
C GLY A 142 0.73 4.19 14.62
N THR A 143 1.33 4.39 13.47
CA THR A 143 1.63 5.70 12.89
C THR A 143 0.49 6.18 12.00
N ALA A 144 -0.01 7.39 12.22
CA ALA A 144 -0.92 8.08 11.29
C ALA A 144 -0.11 8.93 10.30
N VAL A 145 -0.12 8.53 9.01
CA VAL A 145 0.59 9.23 7.93
C VAL A 145 -0.35 10.26 7.31
N THR A 146 -0.04 11.53 7.47
CA THR A 146 -0.87 12.66 7.01
C THR A 146 -0.17 13.54 5.97
N ALA A 147 1.05 13.17 5.56
CA ALA A 147 1.82 13.84 4.52
C ALA A 147 2.67 12.83 3.74
N ASP A 148 3.12 13.21 2.55
CA ASP A 148 3.97 12.38 1.70
C ASP A 148 5.22 11.90 2.44
N VAL A 149 5.60 10.64 2.19
CA VAL A 149 6.83 10.06 2.73
C VAL A 149 7.83 9.85 1.59
N ILE A 150 8.99 10.44 1.74
CA ILE A 150 10.05 10.35 0.72
C ILE A 150 10.54 8.92 0.52
N PRO A 151 11.07 8.58 -0.68
CA PRO A 151 11.74 7.29 -0.89
C PRO A 151 12.84 7.04 0.16
N PHE A 152 12.97 5.79 0.58
CA PHE A 152 13.91 5.34 1.61
C PHE A 152 13.68 5.92 3.00
N GLY A 153 12.63 6.72 3.21
CA GLY A 153 12.34 7.38 4.48
C GLY A 153 11.92 6.39 5.58
N LEU A 154 12.19 6.76 6.83
CA LEU A 154 11.63 6.14 8.03
C LEU A 154 10.73 7.16 8.70
N ALA A 155 9.42 6.89 8.67
CA ALA A 155 8.40 7.72 9.29
C ALA A 155 7.74 6.97 10.45
N SER A 156 7.62 7.60 11.62
CA SER A 156 6.98 6.98 12.78
C SER A 156 6.42 8.02 13.75
N GLY A 157 5.75 7.55 14.79
CA GLY A 157 5.12 8.38 15.82
C GLY A 157 3.60 8.52 15.62
N PRO A 158 2.87 9.07 16.61
CA PRO A 158 1.40 9.18 16.55
C PRO A 158 0.91 9.99 15.34
N ARG A 159 1.66 11.01 14.93
CA ARG A 159 1.62 11.64 13.61
C ARG A 159 2.98 11.43 12.98
N ALA A 160 3.00 10.88 11.76
CA ALA A 160 4.23 10.52 11.07
C ALA A 160 5.22 11.69 11.03
N ALA A 161 6.36 11.50 11.67
CA ALA A 161 7.52 12.37 11.54
C ALA A 161 8.63 11.60 10.83
N LEU A 162 9.40 12.27 9.99
CA LEU A 162 10.53 11.67 9.30
C LEU A 162 11.72 11.58 10.25
N HIS A 163 12.04 10.35 10.70
CA HIS A 163 13.13 10.10 11.64
C HIS A 163 14.45 9.74 10.97
N GLY A 164 14.51 9.71 9.66
CA GLY A 164 15.71 9.40 8.90
C GLY A 164 15.45 8.45 7.74
N LEU A 165 16.38 7.58 7.46
CA LEU A 165 16.34 6.63 6.36
C LEU A 165 16.19 5.20 6.84
N ASN A 166 15.52 4.37 6.06
CA ASN A 166 15.37 2.93 6.26
C ASN A 166 16.67 2.16 5.98
N LEU A 167 17.73 2.47 6.71
CA LEU A 167 19.08 1.88 6.47
C LEU A 167 19.10 0.37 6.69
N VAL A 168 18.29 -0.14 7.61
CA VAL A 168 18.18 -1.57 7.88
C VAL A 168 17.57 -2.29 6.68
N GLY A 169 16.48 -1.76 6.15
CA GLY A 169 15.81 -2.30 4.96
C GLY A 169 16.71 -2.27 3.73
N LEU A 170 17.47 -1.19 3.52
CA LEU A 170 18.41 -1.08 2.41
C LEU A 170 19.50 -2.16 2.48
N ARG A 171 20.12 -2.35 3.65
CA ARG A 171 21.14 -3.39 3.86
C ARG A 171 20.58 -4.80 3.61
N ARG A 172 19.39 -5.10 4.14
CA ARG A 172 18.73 -6.40 3.96
C ARG A 172 18.42 -6.71 2.50
N ARG A 173 18.20 -5.68 1.68
CA ARG A 173 17.95 -5.80 0.23
C ARG A 173 19.23 -5.75 -0.61
N GLY A 174 20.41 -5.80 0.01
CA GLY A 174 21.69 -5.89 -0.69
C GLY A 174 22.22 -4.57 -1.26
N PHE A 175 21.72 -3.41 -0.81
CA PHE A 175 22.30 -2.13 -1.21
C PHE A 175 23.74 -2.03 -0.71
N SER A 176 24.67 -1.68 -1.60
CA SER A 176 26.08 -1.50 -1.27
C SER A 176 26.30 -0.28 -0.35
N ALA A 177 27.44 -0.26 0.34
CA ALA A 177 27.80 0.89 1.18
C ALA A 177 27.85 2.21 0.37
N ALA A 178 28.31 2.16 -0.89
CA ALA A 178 28.33 3.32 -1.77
C ALA A 178 26.93 3.83 -2.11
N GLN A 179 25.98 2.93 -2.45
CA GLN A 179 24.60 3.28 -2.71
C GLN A 179 23.92 3.88 -1.47
N ILE A 180 24.13 3.29 -0.29
CA ILE A 180 23.60 3.81 0.97
C ILE A 180 24.19 5.20 1.28
N SER A 181 25.47 5.42 0.99
CA SER A 181 26.11 6.72 1.16
C SER A 181 25.52 7.77 0.24
N ALA A 182 25.25 7.43 -1.02
CA ALA A 182 24.60 8.32 -1.98
C ALA A 182 23.19 8.73 -1.53
N VAL A 183 22.37 7.76 -1.07
CA VAL A 183 21.03 8.02 -0.51
C VAL A 183 21.11 8.95 0.71
N ARG A 184 22.09 8.73 1.61
CA ARG A 184 22.31 9.63 2.75
C ARG A 184 22.69 11.04 2.33
N GLY A 185 23.52 11.18 1.29
CA GLY A 185 23.89 12.48 0.73
C GLY A 185 22.69 13.24 0.19
N ALA A 186 21.82 12.57 -0.54
CA ALA A 186 20.57 13.15 -1.06
C ALA A 186 19.55 13.51 0.05
N TYR A 187 19.53 12.74 1.14
CA TYR A 187 18.61 12.96 2.27
C TYR A 187 18.93 14.24 3.06
N ARG A 188 20.20 14.58 3.23
CA ARG A 188 20.62 15.76 4.02
C ARG A 188 19.92 17.06 3.66
N PRO A 189 19.86 17.49 2.38
CA PRO A 189 19.15 18.72 2.00
C PRO A 189 17.66 18.66 2.34
N VAL A 190 17.02 17.50 2.15
CA VAL A 190 15.58 17.30 2.41
C VAL A 190 15.26 17.44 3.90
N SER A 191 16.11 16.91 4.78
CA SER A 191 15.89 17.01 6.24
C SER A 191 15.99 18.45 6.75
N TYR A 192 16.80 19.30 6.15
CA TYR A 192 16.88 20.71 6.51
C TYR A 192 15.65 21.50 6.07
N THR A 193 15.08 21.22 4.92
CA THR A 193 13.90 21.92 4.41
C THR A 193 12.60 21.54 5.13
N HIS A 194 12.53 20.37 5.77
CA HIS A 194 11.35 19.93 6.55
C HIS A 194 11.39 20.31 8.03
N LEU A 195 12.51 20.83 8.53
CA LEU A 195 12.66 21.24 9.93
C LEU A 195 12.40 22.74 10.17
N GLU A 196 12.26 23.54 9.10
CA GLU A 196 11.82 24.91 9.28
C GLU A 196 10.29 24.97 9.35
N PRO A 197 9.70 25.36 10.51
CA PRO A 197 8.30 25.72 10.54
C PRO A 197 8.12 26.92 9.60
N THR A 198 7.26 26.79 8.60
CA THR A 198 6.78 27.92 7.82
C THR A 198 6.28 28.99 8.81
N ARG A 199 7.05 30.04 9.00
CA ARG A 199 6.58 31.26 9.68
C ARG A 199 5.45 31.81 8.84
N GLN A 200 4.24 31.69 9.34
CA GLN A 200 3.10 32.53 8.95
C GLN A 200 3.15 33.83 9.74
#